data_813bf404ee53314dfafde8882bcd3aa2
#
_entry.id   813bf404ee53314dfafde8882bcd3aa2
#
_cell.length_a   1.000
_cell.length_b   1.000
_cell.length_c   1.000
_cell.angle_alpha   90.00
_cell.angle_beta   90.00
_cell.angle_gamma   90.00
#
_symmetry.space_group_name_H-M   'P 1'
#
loop_
_entity.id
_entity.type
_entity.pdbx_description
1 polymer ?
#
loop_
_entity_poly.entity_id
_entity_poly.type
_entity_poly.pdbx_seq_one_letter_code
_entity_poly.pdbx_strand_id
1 'polypeptide(L)'
;MQTNKLDAMEARFRSLEDQLSDPSVISNQNKWRTLSKEHSDLGEIVTLYRSYKKVDKTCKEAVNILEDKSQSDLHELAKEELKEAEKMKNELDKQIHFLLIPKDPNDGKNVILEIRAGTGGEEAALFAADLLKMYLKFAENKGWRVELADANETDLGGFREVTCIIYGKNAYSLLKFESGVHRVQRIPTTESQGRVHTSAVTVAVLPEVENVDIDINRDDLRIDVYRASGAGGQHINKTSSAIRITHIPSGMVVTCQNERSQRQNKEKALQILKARLYDRAVRESQNKTAADRKGQVGSGDRSERIRTYNFPQGRVTDHRVNVSVYQLDNFLNGNMDGILDVLIEADLTKRMKEGEGSGR
;
A
#
# COMPACT_ATOMS: atom_id res chain seq x y z
N MET A 1 25.86 -7.50 -7.43
CA MET A 1 25.26 -6.16 -7.25
C MET A 1 24.93 -5.50 -8.59
N GLN A 2 23.74 -4.89 -8.76
CA GLN A 2 23.32 -4.20 -10.00
C GLN A 2 23.86 -2.75 -10.00
N THR A 3 25.16 -2.58 -10.13
CA THR A 3 25.87 -1.28 -10.07
C THR A 3 25.32 -0.27 -11.07
N ASN A 4 24.99 -0.68 -12.29
CA ASN A 4 24.44 0.20 -13.33
C ASN A 4 23.10 0.85 -12.90
N LYS A 5 22.25 0.13 -12.17
CA LYS A 5 20.99 0.65 -11.67
C LYS A 5 21.20 1.67 -10.55
N LEU A 6 22.14 1.41 -9.66
CA LEU A 6 22.49 2.31 -8.56
C LEU A 6 23.17 3.59 -9.04
N ASP A 7 24.04 3.48 -10.06
CA ASP A 7 24.63 4.66 -10.69
C ASP A 7 23.57 5.54 -11.39
N ALA A 8 22.57 4.93 -12.04
CA ALA A 8 21.44 5.67 -12.61
C ALA A 8 20.60 6.36 -11.53
N MET A 9 20.38 5.70 -10.37
CA MET A 9 19.69 6.30 -9.23
C MET A 9 20.47 7.47 -8.62
N GLU A 10 21.79 7.36 -8.52
CA GLU A 10 22.63 8.48 -8.04
C GLU A 10 22.62 9.65 -9.01
N ALA A 11 22.66 9.40 -10.32
CA ALA A 11 22.54 10.45 -11.33
C ALA A 11 21.16 11.13 -11.28
N ARG A 12 20.08 10.35 -11.09
CA ARG A 12 18.72 10.90 -10.93
C ARG A 12 18.61 11.76 -9.67
N PHE A 13 19.19 11.30 -8.56
CA PHE A 13 19.19 12.05 -7.30
C PHE A 13 19.84 13.41 -7.46
N ARG A 14 21.02 13.51 -8.11
CA ARG A 14 21.69 14.80 -8.43
C ARG A 14 20.82 15.69 -9.31
N SER A 15 20.19 15.12 -10.34
CA SER A 15 19.27 15.88 -11.20
C SER A 15 18.06 16.42 -10.43
N LEU A 16 17.58 15.70 -9.38
CA LEU A 16 16.51 16.17 -8.52
C LEU A 16 16.97 17.29 -7.60
N GLU A 17 18.21 17.25 -7.06
CA GLU A 17 18.82 18.35 -6.29
C GLU A 17 18.85 19.63 -7.14
N ASP A 18 19.29 19.55 -8.39
CA ASP A 18 19.32 20.69 -9.31
C ASP A 18 17.90 21.23 -9.60
N GLN A 19 16.93 20.33 -9.88
CA GLN A 19 15.54 20.71 -10.16
C GLN A 19 14.83 21.33 -8.95
N LEU A 20 15.07 20.84 -7.75
CA LEU A 20 14.47 21.38 -6.52
C LEU A 20 15.02 22.77 -6.17
N SER A 21 16.20 23.12 -6.69
CA SER A 21 16.83 24.43 -6.53
C SER A 21 16.33 25.45 -7.58
N ASP A 22 15.57 25.02 -8.59
CA ASP A 22 15.06 25.90 -9.65
C ASP A 22 13.84 26.72 -9.14
N PRO A 23 13.89 28.08 -9.22
CA PRO A 23 12.77 28.94 -8.81
C PRO A 23 11.45 28.63 -9.53
N SER A 24 11.50 28.15 -10.77
CA SER A 24 10.31 27.79 -11.55
C SER A 24 9.58 26.56 -10.99
N VAL A 25 10.31 25.62 -10.38
CA VAL A 25 9.78 24.44 -9.74
C VAL A 25 9.24 24.78 -8.36
N ILE A 26 9.92 25.66 -7.62
CA ILE A 26 9.49 26.12 -6.27
C ILE A 26 8.14 26.83 -6.36
N SER A 27 7.88 27.58 -7.43
CA SER A 27 6.60 28.26 -7.64
C SER A 27 5.42 27.32 -7.90
N ASN A 28 5.68 26.09 -8.33
CA ASN A 28 4.66 25.06 -8.57
C ASN A 28 4.63 24.02 -7.43
N GLN A 29 3.79 24.26 -6.42
CA GLN A 29 3.71 23.47 -5.20
C GLN A 29 3.49 21.97 -5.43
N ASN A 30 2.66 21.58 -6.40
CA ASN A 30 2.39 20.17 -6.71
C ASN A 30 3.63 19.48 -7.28
N LYS A 31 4.30 20.13 -8.24
CA LYS A 31 5.53 19.62 -8.86
C LYS A 31 6.66 19.53 -7.83
N TRP A 32 6.83 20.56 -7.02
CA TRP A 32 7.82 20.59 -5.95
C TRP A 32 7.60 19.45 -4.93
N ARG A 33 6.35 19.23 -4.50
CA ARG A 33 5.99 18.15 -3.56
C ARG A 33 6.33 16.76 -4.12
N THR A 34 6.03 16.53 -5.41
CA THR A 34 6.33 15.25 -6.08
C THR A 34 7.82 14.99 -6.18
N LEU A 35 8.59 16.00 -6.62
CA LEU A 35 10.06 15.89 -6.74
C LEU A 35 10.74 15.77 -5.38
N SER A 36 10.25 16.49 -4.36
CA SER A 36 10.77 16.39 -2.98
C SER A 36 10.55 15.01 -2.38
N LYS A 37 9.40 14.38 -2.66
CA LYS A 37 9.14 13.01 -2.23
C LYS A 37 10.09 12.02 -2.93
N GLU A 38 10.26 12.14 -4.25
CA GLU A 38 11.18 11.29 -5.03
C GLU A 38 12.63 11.45 -4.53
N HIS A 39 13.06 12.68 -4.24
CA HIS A 39 14.38 12.98 -3.67
C HIS A 39 14.56 12.33 -2.30
N SER A 40 13.55 12.43 -1.42
CA SER A 40 13.59 11.80 -0.09
C SER A 40 13.68 10.26 -0.18
N ASP A 41 12.92 9.65 -1.09
CA ASP A 41 12.89 8.20 -1.29
C ASP A 41 14.24 7.66 -1.83
N LEU A 42 14.92 8.42 -2.70
CA LEU A 42 16.23 8.06 -3.23
C LEU A 42 17.39 8.37 -2.28
N GLY A 43 17.23 9.35 -1.39
CA GLY A 43 18.30 9.87 -0.55
C GLY A 43 18.95 8.82 0.34
N GLU A 44 18.15 7.94 0.95
CA GLU A 44 18.63 6.86 1.82
C GLU A 44 19.46 5.84 1.02
N ILE A 45 18.98 5.43 -0.14
CA ILE A 45 19.67 4.47 -1.03
C ILE A 45 20.99 5.05 -1.52
N VAL A 46 20.97 6.31 -1.97
CA VAL A 46 22.18 7.00 -2.50
C VAL A 46 23.24 7.18 -1.40
N THR A 47 22.83 7.49 -0.18
CA THR A 47 23.74 7.64 0.96
C THR A 47 24.45 6.32 1.27
N LEU A 48 23.71 5.20 1.33
CA LEU A 48 24.31 3.88 1.53
C LEU A 48 25.19 3.46 0.36
N TYR A 49 24.78 3.77 -0.87
CA TYR A 49 25.59 3.47 -2.05
C TYR A 49 26.89 4.25 -2.10
N ARG A 50 26.88 5.52 -1.71
CA ARG A 50 28.11 6.32 -1.57
C ARG A 50 29.03 5.73 -0.50
N SER A 51 28.48 5.27 0.62
CA SER A 51 29.24 4.56 1.66
C SER A 51 29.83 3.24 1.14
N TYR A 52 29.04 2.47 0.41
CA TYR A 52 29.50 1.25 -0.25
C TYR A 52 30.67 1.51 -1.22
N LYS A 53 30.58 2.55 -2.07
CA LYS A 53 31.68 2.94 -2.98
C LYS A 53 32.97 3.28 -2.24
N LYS A 54 32.86 3.95 -1.07
CA LYS A 54 34.04 4.26 -0.22
C LYS A 54 34.68 2.98 0.29
N VAL A 55 33.88 2.07 0.88
CA VAL A 55 34.35 0.79 1.41
C VAL A 55 34.95 -0.10 0.30
N ASP A 56 34.30 -0.15 -0.88
CA ASP A 56 34.82 -0.90 -2.04
C ASP A 56 36.17 -0.36 -2.52
N LYS A 57 36.38 0.96 -2.43
CA LYS A 57 37.65 1.61 -2.73
C LYS A 57 38.73 1.19 -1.71
N THR A 58 38.41 1.21 -0.42
CA THR A 58 39.31 0.74 0.66
C THR A 58 39.69 -0.74 0.47
N CYS A 59 38.71 -1.60 0.13
CA CYS A 59 38.99 -2.99 -0.19
C CYS A 59 40.00 -3.12 -1.35
N LYS A 60 39.84 -2.38 -2.43
CA LYS A 60 40.74 -2.39 -3.57
C LYS A 60 42.13 -1.87 -3.22
N GLU A 61 42.23 -0.83 -2.43
CA GLU A 61 43.51 -0.27 -1.94
C GLU A 61 44.22 -1.27 -1.04
N ALA A 62 43.55 -1.95 -0.11
CA ALA A 62 44.12 -2.99 0.72
C ALA A 62 44.63 -4.19 -0.09
N VAL A 63 43.89 -4.62 -1.12
CA VAL A 63 44.30 -5.69 -2.02
C VAL A 63 45.58 -5.30 -2.79
N ASN A 64 45.61 -4.05 -3.33
CA ASN A 64 46.81 -3.56 -4.04
C ASN A 64 48.05 -3.55 -3.14
N ILE A 65 47.92 -3.17 -1.84
CA ILE A 65 49.02 -3.20 -0.87
C ILE A 65 49.48 -4.64 -0.63
N LEU A 66 48.58 -5.61 -0.57
CA LEU A 66 48.89 -7.02 -0.38
C LEU A 66 49.59 -7.66 -1.60
N GLU A 67 49.34 -7.15 -2.80
CA GLU A 67 49.97 -7.58 -4.04
C GLU A 67 51.38 -6.96 -4.22
N ASP A 68 51.64 -5.81 -3.60
CA ASP A 68 52.93 -5.12 -3.68
C ASP A 68 53.95 -5.68 -2.70
N LYS A 69 54.91 -6.47 -3.20
CA LYS A 69 55.99 -7.06 -2.42
C LYS A 69 56.93 -6.07 -1.74
N SER A 70 56.93 -4.81 -2.18
CA SER A 70 57.78 -3.76 -1.60
C SER A 70 57.25 -3.23 -0.26
N GLN A 71 55.97 -3.53 0.07
CA GLN A 71 55.28 -3.02 1.26
C GLN A 71 54.98 -4.14 2.29
N SER A 72 55.91 -5.10 2.45
CA SER A 72 55.70 -6.25 3.34
C SER A 72 55.35 -5.90 4.78
N ASP A 73 55.86 -4.78 5.29
CA ASP A 73 55.60 -4.30 6.66
C ASP A 73 54.16 -3.85 6.89
N LEU A 74 53.42 -3.56 5.82
CA LEU A 74 52.00 -3.14 5.86
C LEU A 74 51.01 -4.28 5.61
N HIS A 75 51.53 -5.50 5.26
CA HIS A 75 50.67 -6.62 4.86
C HIS A 75 49.77 -7.12 5.99
N GLU A 76 50.18 -7.09 7.26
CA GLU A 76 49.34 -7.53 8.38
C GLU A 76 48.20 -6.52 8.61
N LEU A 77 48.52 -5.22 8.61
CA LEU A 77 47.53 -4.17 8.75
C LEU A 77 46.55 -4.19 7.59
N ALA A 78 47.02 -4.33 6.36
CA ALA A 78 46.18 -4.43 5.17
C ALA A 78 45.21 -5.63 5.18
N LYS A 79 45.63 -6.77 5.79
CA LYS A 79 44.76 -7.94 5.97
C LYS A 79 43.64 -7.70 6.96
N GLU A 80 43.96 -7.04 8.07
CA GLU A 80 42.91 -6.68 9.06
C GLU A 80 41.92 -5.68 8.48
N GLU A 81 42.43 -4.63 7.82
CA GLU A 81 41.63 -3.61 7.16
C GLU A 81 40.75 -4.20 6.06
N LEU A 82 41.28 -5.14 5.25
CA LEU A 82 40.50 -5.85 4.23
C LEU A 82 39.37 -6.66 4.85
N LYS A 83 39.62 -7.39 5.93
CA LYS A 83 38.62 -8.21 6.61
C LYS A 83 37.48 -7.37 7.19
N GLU A 84 37.80 -6.23 7.80
CA GLU A 84 36.79 -5.29 8.32
C GLU A 84 36.00 -4.64 7.18
N ALA A 85 36.68 -4.20 6.13
CA ALA A 85 36.06 -3.59 4.97
C ALA A 85 35.14 -4.57 4.22
N GLU A 86 35.53 -5.84 4.06
CA GLU A 86 34.68 -6.88 3.47
C GLU A 86 33.43 -7.14 4.30
N LYS A 87 33.53 -7.18 5.63
CA LYS A 87 32.41 -7.32 6.52
C LYS A 87 31.43 -6.15 6.35
N MET A 88 31.93 -4.92 6.39
CA MET A 88 31.14 -3.71 6.20
C MET A 88 30.51 -3.63 4.81
N LYS A 89 31.25 -4.04 3.77
CA LYS A 89 30.75 -4.13 2.39
C LYS A 89 29.56 -5.08 2.28
N ASN A 90 29.63 -6.26 2.91
CA ASN A 90 28.56 -7.25 2.92
C ASN A 90 27.31 -6.76 3.68
N GLU A 91 27.50 -6.02 4.77
CA GLU A 91 26.39 -5.39 5.51
C GLU A 91 25.71 -4.30 4.68
N LEU A 92 26.48 -3.41 4.06
CA LEU A 92 25.96 -2.37 3.19
C LEU A 92 25.26 -2.95 1.94
N ASP A 93 25.80 -4.01 1.36
CA ASP A 93 25.16 -4.71 0.22
C ASP A 93 23.77 -5.24 0.60
N LYS A 94 23.65 -5.89 1.77
CA LYS A 94 22.34 -6.34 2.29
C LYS A 94 21.37 -5.19 2.51
N GLN A 95 21.83 -4.08 3.10
CA GLN A 95 20.97 -2.91 3.34
C GLN A 95 20.52 -2.26 2.03
N ILE A 96 21.39 -2.13 1.04
CA ILE A 96 21.05 -1.61 -0.29
C ILE A 96 20.06 -2.53 -0.98
N HIS A 97 20.28 -3.85 -0.97
CA HIS A 97 19.34 -4.81 -1.52
C HIS A 97 17.95 -4.70 -0.88
N PHE A 98 17.89 -4.51 0.43
CA PHE A 98 16.68 -4.32 1.18
C PHE A 98 15.90 -3.06 0.72
N LEU A 99 16.60 -1.94 0.51
CA LEU A 99 15.99 -0.68 0.07
C LEU A 99 15.62 -0.68 -1.42
N LEU A 100 16.26 -1.53 -2.23
CA LEU A 100 15.94 -1.68 -3.66
C LEU A 100 14.66 -2.48 -3.92
N ILE A 101 14.11 -3.15 -2.89
CA ILE A 101 12.82 -3.83 -3.01
C ILE A 101 11.75 -2.77 -3.27
N PRO A 102 10.95 -2.90 -4.33
CA PRO A 102 9.89 -1.94 -4.61
C PRO A 102 8.94 -1.85 -3.39
N LYS A 103 8.88 -0.67 -2.77
CA LYS A 103 7.90 -0.40 -1.72
C LYS A 103 6.51 -0.46 -2.37
N ASP A 104 5.55 -1.06 -1.69
CA ASP A 104 4.16 -1.00 -2.14
C ASP A 104 3.72 0.48 -2.15
N PRO A 105 3.17 1.00 -3.27
CA PRO A 105 2.72 2.39 -3.35
C PRO A 105 1.67 2.73 -2.29
N ASN A 106 1.03 1.72 -1.70
CA ASN A 106 0.04 1.87 -0.65
C ASN A 106 0.65 1.90 0.77
N ASP A 107 1.93 1.52 0.96
CA ASP A 107 2.55 1.39 2.29
C ASP A 107 2.44 2.67 3.14
N GLY A 108 2.48 3.84 2.51
CA GLY A 108 2.34 5.14 3.19
C GLY A 108 0.91 5.61 3.44
N LYS A 109 -0.11 4.86 3.01
CA LYS A 109 -1.53 5.24 3.13
C LYS A 109 -2.11 4.91 4.50
N ASN A 110 -3.21 5.58 4.82
CA ASN A 110 -4.08 5.22 5.92
C ASN A 110 -4.80 3.89 5.62
N VAL A 111 -5.36 3.29 6.65
CA VAL A 111 -5.97 1.96 6.58
C VAL A 111 -7.46 2.03 6.87
N ILE A 112 -8.24 1.35 6.03
CA ILE A 112 -9.62 0.97 6.34
C ILE A 112 -9.56 -0.48 6.82
N LEU A 113 -9.85 -0.68 8.11
CA LEU A 113 -9.88 -1.99 8.77
C LEU A 113 -11.34 -2.43 8.92
N GLU A 114 -11.70 -3.55 8.29
CA GLU A 114 -13.03 -4.15 8.40
C GLU A 114 -12.89 -5.49 9.13
N ILE A 115 -13.67 -5.68 10.18
CA ILE A 115 -13.71 -6.91 10.98
C ILE A 115 -15.15 -7.44 10.90
N ARG A 116 -15.30 -8.69 10.46
CA ARG A 116 -16.61 -9.34 10.31
C ARG A 116 -16.61 -10.66 11.04
N ALA A 117 -17.66 -10.92 11.82
CA ALA A 117 -17.92 -12.22 12.40
C ALA A 117 -18.15 -13.25 11.28
N GLY A 118 -17.37 -14.33 11.29
CA GLY A 118 -17.49 -15.46 10.38
C GLY A 118 -18.24 -16.63 11.03
N THR A 119 -17.67 -17.83 10.90
CA THR A 119 -18.25 -19.04 11.48
C THR A 119 -18.16 -19.04 13.00
N GLY A 120 -19.26 -19.15 13.73
CA GLY A 120 -19.28 -19.25 15.19
C GLY A 120 -20.41 -18.48 15.89
N GLY A 121 -21.26 -17.77 15.13
CA GLY A 121 -22.42 -17.04 15.68
C GLY A 121 -22.00 -15.94 16.66
N GLU A 122 -22.66 -15.89 17.84
CA GLU A 122 -22.38 -14.88 18.88
C GLU A 122 -20.93 -14.88 19.37
N GLU A 123 -20.30 -16.05 19.45
CA GLU A 123 -18.91 -16.16 19.87
C GLU A 123 -17.95 -15.50 18.87
N ALA A 124 -18.24 -15.62 17.56
CA ALA A 124 -17.47 -14.92 16.54
C ALA A 124 -17.65 -13.39 16.66
N ALA A 125 -18.87 -12.92 17.00
CA ALA A 125 -19.13 -11.50 17.21
C ALA A 125 -18.39 -10.95 18.45
N LEU A 126 -18.34 -11.69 19.55
CA LEU A 126 -17.56 -11.33 20.73
C LEU A 126 -16.06 -11.30 20.43
N PHE A 127 -15.56 -12.27 19.66
CA PHE A 127 -14.16 -12.27 19.28
C PHE A 127 -13.81 -11.12 18.30
N ALA A 128 -14.75 -10.69 17.45
CA ALA A 128 -14.57 -9.49 16.63
C ALA A 128 -14.37 -8.23 17.49
N ALA A 129 -15.08 -8.13 18.63
CA ALA A 129 -14.87 -7.06 19.60
C ALA A 129 -13.48 -7.13 20.27
N ASP A 130 -13.01 -8.33 20.60
CA ASP A 130 -11.66 -8.51 21.16
C ASP A 130 -10.58 -8.11 20.14
N LEU A 131 -10.73 -8.50 18.88
CA LEU A 131 -9.80 -8.09 17.81
C LEU A 131 -9.83 -6.58 17.58
N LEU A 132 -11.00 -5.96 17.55
CA LEU A 132 -11.10 -4.51 17.46
C LEU A 132 -10.31 -3.83 18.59
N LYS A 133 -10.55 -4.26 19.83
CA LYS A 133 -9.84 -3.75 21.01
C LYS A 133 -8.32 -3.92 20.90
N MET A 134 -7.87 -5.04 20.38
CA MET A 134 -6.45 -5.32 20.12
C MET A 134 -5.86 -4.33 19.12
N TYR A 135 -6.54 -4.09 17.98
CA TYR A 135 -6.07 -3.14 16.99
C TYR A 135 -6.12 -1.69 17.46
N LEU A 136 -7.13 -1.31 18.26
CA LEU A 136 -7.20 0.02 18.86
C LEU A 136 -5.99 0.27 19.78
N LYS A 137 -5.66 -0.70 20.64
CA LYS A 137 -4.49 -0.60 21.52
C LYS A 137 -3.17 -0.58 20.74
N PHE A 138 -3.06 -1.39 19.69
CA PHE A 138 -1.90 -1.36 18.82
C PHE A 138 -1.72 0.01 18.15
N ALA A 139 -2.80 0.58 17.63
CA ALA A 139 -2.78 1.93 17.05
C ALA A 139 -2.41 3.00 18.09
N GLU A 140 -2.92 2.91 19.31
CA GLU A 140 -2.56 3.79 20.42
C GLU A 140 -1.06 3.69 20.76
N ASN A 141 -0.52 2.47 20.85
CA ASN A 141 0.91 2.25 21.09
C ASN A 141 1.81 2.83 19.99
N LYS A 142 1.32 2.87 18.74
CA LYS A 142 2.02 3.48 17.59
C LYS A 142 1.76 4.99 17.46
N GLY A 143 0.92 5.58 18.31
CA GLY A 143 0.53 7.00 18.23
C GLY A 143 -0.36 7.31 17.02
N TRP A 144 -1.12 6.33 16.51
CA TRP A 144 -2.04 6.50 15.40
C TRP A 144 -3.43 6.93 15.89
N ARG A 145 -4.11 7.73 15.08
CA ARG A 145 -5.50 8.10 15.33
C ARG A 145 -6.43 7.07 14.71
N VAL A 146 -7.46 6.66 15.45
CA VAL A 146 -8.49 5.74 14.94
C VAL A 146 -9.85 6.43 14.99
N GLU A 147 -10.63 6.23 13.92
CA GLU A 147 -12.00 6.71 13.78
C GLU A 147 -12.91 5.54 13.44
N LEU A 148 -13.97 5.36 14.22
CA LEU A 148 -14.98 4.34 13.96
C LEU A 148 -15.89 4.86 12.84
N ALA A 149 -15.92 4.16 11.70
CA ALA A 149 -16.71 4.55 10.54
C ALA A 149 -18.12 3.91 10.57
N ASP A 150 -18.21 2.64 10.92
CA ASP A 150 -19.46 1.90 11.00
C ASP A 150 -19.36 0.74 12.01
N ALA A 151 -20.45 0.42 12.69
CA ALA A 151 -20.50 -0.68 13.65
C ALA A 151 -21.89 -1.31 13.71
N ASN A 152 -21.95 -2.64 13.56
CA ASN A 152 -23.15 -3.43 13.76
C ASN A 152 -22.97 -4.29 15.00
N GLU A 153 -23.45 -3.77 16.13
CA GLU A 153 -23.33 -4.42 17.45
C GLU A 153 -24.34 -5.55 17.61
N THR A 154 -23.99 -6.52 18.48
CA THR A 154 -24.89 -7.57 18.94
C THR A 154 -25.34 -7.31 20.39
N ASP A 155 -26.44 -7.92 20.79
CA ASP A 155 -27.05 -7.74 22.15
C ASP A 155 -26.07 -8.11 23.28
N LEU A 156 -25.08 -8.95 23.01
CA LEU A 156 -24.07 -9.39 23.99
C LEU A 156 -22.77 -8.55 23.95
N GLY A 157 -22.78 -7.41 23.27
CA GLY A 157 -21.61 -6.51 23.18
C GLY A 157 -20.53 -6.97 22.20
N GLY A 158 -20.86 -7.88 21.29
CA GLY A 158 -20.02 -8.24 20.14
C GLY A 158 -20.30 -7.39 18.92
N PHE A 159 -19.55 -7.60 17.82
CA PHE A 159 -19.79 -6.95 16.54
C PHE A 159 -20.02 -8.00 15.44
N ARG A 160 -21.13 -7.89 14.71
CA ARG A 160 -21.32 -8.65 13.45
C ARG A 160 -20.39 -8.13 12.39
N GLU A 161 -20.27 -6.82 12.32
CA GLU A 161 -19.38 -6.10 11.42
C GLU A 161 -18.97 -4.79 12.10
N VAL A 162 -17.70 -4.43 11.96
CA VAL A 162 -17.18 -3.15 12.40
C VAL A 162 -16.13 -2.67 11.42
N THR A 163 -16.19 -1.40 11.07
CA THR A 163 -15.23 -0.73 10.16
C THR A 163 -14.62 0.47 10.87
N CYS A 164 -13.31 0.55 10.88
CA CYS A 164 -12.59 1.71 11.40
C CYS A 164 -11.53 2.19 10.40
N ILE A 165 -11.23 3.50 10.46
CA ILE A 165 -10.19 4.14 9.68
C ILE A 165 -9.04 4.46 10.62
N ILE A 166 -7.84 4.00 10.27
CA ILE A 166 -6.61 4.20 11.05
C ILE A 166 -5.72 5.17 10.29
N TYR A 167 -5.52 6.34 10.89
CA TYR A 167 -4.66 7.40 10.36
C TYR A 167 -3.28 7.32 10.99
N GLY A 168 -2.28 6.95 10.22
CA GLY A 168 -0.93 6.83 10.73
C GLY A 168 0.13 6.67 9.65
N LYS A 169 1.33 7.15 9.95
CA LYS A 169 2.46 6.97 9.04
C LYS A 169 2.80 5.49 8.93
N ASN A 170 2.80 4.97 7.68
CA ASN A 170 3.08 3.57 7.37
C ASN A 170 2.09 2.58 8.03
N ALA A 171 0.86 3.00 8.34
CA ALA A 171 -0.13 2.13 8.96
C ALA A 171 -0.46 0.93 8.07
N TYR A 172 -0.62 1.14 6.76
CA TYR A 172 -0.90 0.06 5.81
C TYR A 172 0.27 -0.94 5.70
N SER A 173 1.51 -0.49 5.74
CA SER A 173 2.68 -1.37 5.62
C SER A 173 2.76 -2.44 6.73
N LEU A 174 2.27 -2.12 7.94
CA LEU A 174 2.23 -3.04 9.07
C LEU A 174 0.94 -3.86 9.08
N LEU A 175 -0.22 -3.20 8.93
CA LEU A 175 -1.52 -3.85 9.09
C LEU A 175 -1.93 -4.71 7.90
N LYS A 176 -1.37 -4.54 6.70
CA LYS A 176 -1.67 -5.39 5.52
C LYS A 176 -1.49 -6.89 5.80
N PHE A 177 -0.61 -7.25 6.74
CA PHE A 177 -0.38 -8.63 7.16
C PHE A 177 -1.47 -9.18 8.09
N GLU A 178 -2.39 -8.34 8.56
CA GLU A 178 -3.51 -8.77 9.40
C GLU A 178 -4.75 -9.20 8.59
N SER A 179 -4.70 -9.03 7.27
CA SER A 179 -5.80 -9.44 6.39
C SER A 179 -5.92 -10.95 6.29
N GLY A 180 -7.13 -11.49 6.51
CA GLY A 180 -7.44 -12.90 6.43
C GLY A 180 -8.38 -13.40 7.51
N VAL A 181 -8.39 -14.73 7.72
CA VAL A 181 -9.26 -15.40 8.70
C VAL A 181 -8.51 -15.62 10.00
N HIS A 182 -9.03 -15.06 11.09
CA HIS A 182 -8.54 -15.21 12.46
C HIS A 182 -9.40 -16.24 13.21
N ARG A 183 -8.77 -17.29 13.68
CA ARG A 183 -9.46 -18.39 14.39
C ARG A 183 -9.24 -18.28 15.88
N VAL A 184 -10.31 -18.35 16.66
CA VAL A 184 -10.27 -18.42 18.13
C VAL A 184 -10.65 -19.81 18.62
N GLN A 185 -9.99 -20.25 19.67
CA GLN A 185 -10.28 -21.47 20.43
C GLN A 185 -10.38 -21.08 21.90
N ARG A 186 -11.61 -20.99 22.40
CA ARG A 186 -11.89 -20.70 23.80
C ARG A 186 -13.23 -21.31 24.23
N ILE A 187 -13.48 -21.33 25.54
CA ILE A 187 -14.79 -21.64 26.09
C ILE A 187 -15.61 -20.34 26.04
N PRO A 188 -16.67 -20.25 25.22
CA PRO A 188 -17.50 -19.05 25.15
C PRO A 188 -18.14 -18.71 26.50
N THR A 189 -18.42 -17.44 26.74
CA THR A 189 -19.21 -17.00 27.90
C THR A 189 -20.65 -17.54 27.86
N THR A 190 -21.14 -17.93 26.69
CA THR A 190 -22.47 -18.52 26.46
C THR A 190 -22.51 -20.05 26.62
N GLU A 191 -21.34 -20.69 26.81
CA GLU A 191 -21.25 -22.16 26.94
C GLU A 191 -21.39 -22.62 28.40
N SER A 192 -22.41 -23.44 28.66
CA SER A 192 -22.70 -23.92 30.00
C SER A 192 -21.98 -25.23 30.40
N GLN A 193 -21.48 -25.98 29.38
CA GLN A 193 -20.87 -27.31 29.59
C GLN A 193 -19.32 -27.27 29.55
N GLY A 194 -18.72 -26.09 29.47
CA GLY A 194 -17.28 -25.94 29.48
C GLY A 194 -16.56 -26.47 28.22
N ARG A 195 -17.25 -26.63 27.12
CA ARG A 195 -16.63 -27.09 25.85
C ARG A 195 -15.87 -25.99 25.16
N VAL A 196 -14.68 -26.30 24.64
CA VAL A 196 -13.91 -25.39 23.81
C VAL A 196 -14.57 -25.29 22.45
N HIS A 197 -15.01 -24.08 22.08
CA HIS A 197 -15.53 -23.78 20.74
C HIS A 197 -14.43 -23.23 19.84
N THR A 198 -14.60 -23.43 18.55
CA THR A 198 -13.73 -22.86 17.52
C THR A 198 -14.56 -21.94 16.67
N SER A 199 -14.27 -20.64 16.74
CA SER A 199 -14.92 -19.60 15.96
C SER A 199 -13.93 -18.90 15.04
N ALA A 200 -14.43 -18.22 14.02
CA ALA A 200 -13.62 -17.50 13.05
C ALA A 200 -14.17 -16.09 12.81
N VAL A 201 -13.25 -15.16 12.63
CA VAL A 201 -13.50 -13.77 12.29
C VAL A 201 -12.65 -13.43 11.06
N THR A 202 -13.20 -12.68 10.13
CA THR A 202 -12.48 -12.21 8.96
C THR A 202 -12.05 -10.76 9.16
N VAL A 203 -10.83 -10.47 8.80
CA VAL A 203 -10.26 -9.12 8.82
C VAL A 203 -9.86 -8.75 7.40
N ALA A 204 -10.38 -7.63 6.91
CA ALA A 204 -9.93 -7.02 5.66
C ALA A 204 -9.18 -5.72 5.96
N VAL A 205 -8.06 -5.54 5.31
CA VAL A 205 -7.20 -4.36 5.43
C VAL A 205 -7.07 -3.71 4.07
N LEU A 206 -7.70 -2.56 3.89
CA LEU A 206 -7.74 -1.85 2.63
C LEU A 206 -7.01 -0.51 2.77
N PRO A 207 -6.25 -0.09 1.75
CA PRO A 207 -5.68 1.25 1.74
C PRO A 207 -6.79 2.28 1.54
N GLU A 208 -6.71 3.41 2.24
CA GLU A 208 -7.61 4.54 1.99
C GLU A 208 -7.41 5.03 0.55
N VAL A 209 -8.51 5.11 -0.20
CA VAL A 209 -8.49 5.59 -1.58
C VAL A 209 -8.64 7.10 -1.57
N GLU A 210 -7.70 7.80 -2.19
CA GLU A 210 -7.82 9.24 -2.41
C GLU A 210 -9.01 9.53 -3.34
N ASN A 211 -9.63 10.70 -3.16
CA ASN A 211 -10.71 11.14 -4.02
C ASN A 211 -10.26 11.13 -5.49
N VAL A 212 -11.06 10.51 -6.34
CA VAL A 212 -10.81 10.49 -7.77
C VAL A 212 -11.06 11.88 -8.32
N ASP A 213 -10.01 12.65 -8.56
CA ASP A 213 -10.12 13.92 -9.28
C ASP A 213 -9.92 13.67 -10.78
N ILE A 214 -10.91 14.08 -11.59
CA ILE A 214 -10.83 13.92 -13.04
C ILE A 214 -10.57 15.27 -13.68
N ASP A 215 -9.37 15.42 -14.18
CA ASP A 215 -9.02 16.50 -15.08
C ASP A 215 -9.15 16.02 -16.53
N ILE A 216 -9.94 16.73 -17.32
CA ILE A 216 -10.18 16.40 -18.73
C ILE A 216 -9.28 17.27 -19.59
N ASN A 217 -8.27 16.65 -20.21
CA ASN A 217 -7.46 17.35 -21.18
C ASN A 217 -8.28 17.64 -22.45
N ARG A 218 -8.22 18.86 -22.95
CA ARG A 218 -8.93 19.27 -24.17
C ARG A 218 -8.44 18.55 -25.43
N ASP A 219 -7.20 18.16 -25.44
CA ASP A 219 -6.56 17.45 -26.58
C ASP A 219 -7.09 16.02 -26.72
N ASP A 220 -7.64 15.46 -25.63
CA ASP A 220 -8.28 14.14 -25.61
C ASP A 220 -9.74 14.16 -26.09
N LEU A 221 -10.26 15.34 -26.45
CA LEU A 221 -11.64 15.52 -26.85
C LEU A 221 -11.77 15.77 -28.35
N ARG A 222 -12.50 14.92 -29.03
CA ARG A 222 -13.00 15.18 -30.37
C ARG A 222 -14.41 15.77 -30.28
N ILE A 223 -14.59 16.97 -30.81
CA ILE A 223 -15.87 17.70 -30.78
C ILE A 223 -16.41 17.82 -32.18
N ASP A 224 -17.52 17.14 -32.44
CA ASP A 224 -18.23 17.18 -33.72
C ASP A 224 -19.50 18.02 -33.57
N VAL A 225 -19.75 18.91 -34.55
CA VAL A 225 -20.95 19.75 -34.62
C VAL A 225 -21.86 19.21 -35.71
N TYR A 226 -23.14 19.04 -35.38
CA TYR A 226 -24.10 18.53 -36.34
C TYR A 226 -25.47 19.21 -36.21
N ARG A 227 -26.37 18.95 -37.12
CA ARG A 227 -27.75 19.49 -37.08
C ARG A 227 -28.56 18.66 -36.10
N ALA A 228 -29.31 19.35 -35.23
CA ALA A 228 -30.22 18.67 -34.33
C ALA A 228 -31.35 17.96 -35.11
N SER A 229 -31.73 16.79 -34.67
CA SER A 229 -32.85 16.00 -35.20
C SER A 229 -34.03 16.09 -34.25
N GLY A 230 -35.21 16.44 -34.73
CA GLY A 230 -36.42 16.49 -33.92
C GLY A 230 -37.54 17.37 -34.54
N ALA A 231 -38.74 17.36 -33.94
CA ALA A 231 -39.84 18.21 -34.33
C ALA A 231 -39.50 19.68 -33.99
N GLY A 232 -39.38 20.54 -34.98
CA GLY A 232 -39.04 21.95 -34.79
C GLY A 232 -39.13 22.74 -36.08
N GLY A 233 -39.14 24.07 -35.97
CA GLY A 233 -39.26 25.01 -37.08
C GLY A 233 -37.93 25.19 -37.87
N GLN A 234 -37.90 26.19 -38.77
CA GLN A 234 -36.76 26.48 -39.63
C GLN A 234 -35.39 26.59 -38.93
N HIS A 235 -35.36 27.01 -37.67
CA HIS A 235 -34.10 27.18 -36.92
C HIS A 235 -33.39 25.83 -36.66
N ILE A 236 -34.15 24.79 -36.31
CA ILE A 236 -33.60 23.46 -35.98
C ILE A 236 -33.02 22.78 -37.24
N ASN A 237 -33.69 23.00 -38.40
CA ASN A 237 -33.28 22.36 -39.65
C ASN A 237 -32.16 23.09 -40.38
N LYS A 238 -31.90 24.39 -40.06
CA LYS A 238 -30.85 25.17 -40.73
C LYS A 238 -29.58 25.37 -39.90
N THR A 239 -29.67 25.37 -38.56
CA THR A 239 -28.52 25.68 -37.68
C THR A 239 -27.92 24.42 -37.10
N SER A 240 -26.59 24.26 -37.19
CA SER A 240 -25.84 23.17 -36.57
C SER A 240 -25.55 23.53 -35.11
N SER A 241 -26.56 23.32 -34.22
CA SER A 241 -26.43 23.60 -32.79
C SER A 241 -26.15 22.38 -31.91
N ALA A 242 -26.34 21.17 -32.47
CA ALA A 242 -26.07 19.94 -31.75
C ALA A 242 -24.59 19.63 -31.69
N ILE A 243 -24.15 19.14 -30.52
CA ILE A 243 -22.77 18.80 -30.21
C ILE A 243 -22.65 17.32 -29.87
N ARG A 244 -21.61 16.68 -30.41
CA ARG A 244 -21.14 15.36 -30.01
C ARG A 244 -19.70 15.50 -29.51
N ILE A 245 -19.44 15.07 -28.30
CA ILE A 245 -18.10 15.03 -27.72
C ILE A 245 -17.72 13.57 -27.55
N THR A 246 -16.59 13.19 -28.13
CA THR A 246 -15.99 11.88 -27.98
C THR A 246 -14.69 12.03 -27.19
N HIS A 247 -14.60 11.38 -26.04
CA HIS A 247 -13.36 11.27 -25.27
C HIS A 247 -12.53 10.12 -25.85
N ILE A 248 -11.45 10.45 -26.52
CA ILE A 248 -10.62 9.52 -27.31
C ILE A 248 -10.08 8.35 -26.46
N PRO A 249 -9.47 8.58 -25.26
CA PRO A 249 -8.87 7.51 -24.47
C PRO A 249 -9.90 6.48 -23.95
N SER A 250 -11.11 6.94 -23.57
CA SER A 250 -12.16 6.06 -23.03
C SER A 250 -13.17 5.57 -24.05
N GLY A 251 -13.18 6.13 -25.27
CA GLY A 251 -14.18 5.89 -26.30
C GLY A 251 -15.60 6.38 -25.94
N MET A 252 -15.74 7.14 -24.84
CA MET A 252 -17.05 7.62 -24.37
C MET A 252 -17.58 8.74 -25.24
N VAL A 253 -18.83 8.62 -25.67
CA VAL A 253 -19.51 9.58 -26.54
C VAL A 253 -20.67 10.21 -25.77
N VAL A 254 -20.76 11.55 -25.81
CA VAL A 254 -21.85 12.32 -25.27
C VAL A 254 -22.40 13.23 -26.34
N THR A 255 -23.74 13.26 -26.49
CA THR A 255 -24.41 14.16 -27.41
C THR A 255 -25.34 15.10 -26.65
N CYS A 256 -25.40 16.35 -27.04
CA CYS A 256 -26.30 17.33 -26.47
C CYS A 256 -26.91 18.23 -27.58
N GLN A 257 -28.24 18.31 -27.61
CA GLN A 257 -28.98 19.07 -28.60
C GLN A 257 -30.18 19.84 -28.00
N ASN A 258 -30.22 19.95 -26.66
CA ASN A 258 -31.39 20.45 -25.94
C ASN A 258 -31.57 21.97 -26.02
N GLU A 259 -30.45 22.67 -26.24
CA GLU A 259 -30.43 24.14 -26.27
C GLU A 259 -30.29 24.66 -27.70
N ARG A 260 -30.81 25.90 -27.91
CA ARG A 260 -30.65 26.60 -29.20
C ARG A 260 -29.23 27.07 -29.47
N SER A 261 -28.45 27.29 -28.42
CA SER A 261 -27.07 27.77 -28.50
C SER A 261 -26.07 26.57 -28.52
N GLN A 262 -25.25 26.54 -29.56
CA GLN A 262 -24.13 25.57 -29.70
C GLN A 262 -23.20 25.62 -28.49
N ARG A 263 -22.91 26.82 -27.95
CA ARG A 263 -22.03 27.01 -26.78
C ARG A 263 -22.63 26.36 -25.55
N GLN A 264 -23.91 26.55 -25.28
CA GLN A 264 -24.60 25.94 -24.13
C GLN A 264 -24.64 24.40 -24.26
N ASN A 265 -24.90 23.88 -25.48
CA ASN A 265 -24.86 22.44 -25.72
C ASN A 265 -23.44 21.86 -25.48
N LYS A 266 -22.37 22.58 -25.87
CA LYS A 266 -21.01 22.19 -25.60
C LYS A 266 -20.69 22.16 -24.12
N GLU A 267 -21.05 23.19 -23.37
CA GLU A 267 -20.85 23.27 -21.92
C GLU A 267 -21.59 22.14 -21.18
N LYS A 268 -22.89 21.92 -21.54
CA LYS A 268 -23.67 20.79 -20.98
C LYS A 268 -23.08 19.42 -21.36
N ALA A 269 -22.66 19.23 -22.59
CA ALA A 269 -22.05 17.97 -23.03
C ALA A 269 -20.74 17.68 -22.28
N LEU A 270 -19.92 18.71 -22.02
CA LEU A 270 -18.72 18.58 -21.18
C LEU A 270 -19.05 18.22 -19.73
N GLN A 271 -20.06 18.85 -19.15
CA GLN A 271 -20.52 18.50 -17.79
C GLN A 271 -21.00 17.05 -17.69
N ILE A 272 -21.81 16.61 -18.67
CA ILE A 272 -22.29 15.23 -18.73
C ILE A 272 -21.13 14.25 -18.93
N LEU A 273 -20.16 14.59 -19.78
CA LEU A 273 -18.96 13.78 -20.00
C LEU A 273 -18.15 13.65 -18.69
N LYS A 274 -17.90 14.77 -17.99
CA LYS A 274 -17.21 14.78 -16.71
C LYS A 274 -17.90 13.90 -15.68
N ALA A 275 -19.22 14.02 -15.55
CA ALA A 275 -20.00 13.19 -14.65
C ALA A 275 -19.90 11.69 -14.99
N ARG A 276 -20.02 11.33 -16.28
CA ARG A 276 -19.92 9.93 -16.72
C ARG A 276 -18.51 9.34 -16.53
N LEU A 277 -17.47 10.13 -16.80
CA LEU A 277 -16.09 9.70 -16.56
C LEU A 277 -15.85 9.49 -15.05
N TYR A 278 -16.38 10.40 -14.21
CA TYR A 278 -16.33 10.26 -12.76
C TYR A 278 -17.02 8.97 -12.28
N ASP A 279 -18.26 8.75 -12.72
CA ASP A 279 -19.01 7.55 -12.36
C ASP A 279 -18.26 6.27 -12.77
N ARG A 280 -17.66 6.28 -13.96
CA ARG A 280 -16.86 5.14 -14.43
C ARG A 280 -15.63 4.90 -13.55
N ALA A 281 -14.87 5.94 -13.25
CA ALA A 281 -13.66 5.84 -12.43
C ALA A 281 -13.99 5.41 -10.99
N VAL A 282 -15.09 5.92 -10.42
CA VAL A 282 -15.58 5.49 -9.09
C VAL A 282 -15.97 4.01 -9.12
N ARG A 283 -16.70 3.55 -10.15
CA ARG A 283 -17.09 2.13 -10.29
C ARG A 283 -15.86 1.22 -10.46
N GLU A 284 -14.88 1.62 -11.26
CA GLU A 284 -13.63 0.86 -11.45
C GLU A 284 -12.85 0.75 -10.12
N SER A 285 -12.77 1.84 -9.36
CA SER A 285 -12.15 1.86 -8.03
C SER A 285 -12.92 0.97 -7.05
N GLN A 286 -14.25 1.06 -6.99
CA GLN A 286 -15.09 0.22 -6.13
C GLN A 286 -14.97 -1.27 -6.48
N ASN A 287 -14.95 -1.61 -7.76
CA ASN A 287 -14.79 -2.98 -8.23
C ASN A 287 -13.42 -3.55 -7.83
N LYS A 288 -12.36 -2.73 -7.93
CA LYS A 288 -11.02 -3.12 -7.49
C LYS A 288 -11.00 -3.37 -5.97
N THR A 289 -11.52 -2.43 -5.19
CA THR A 289 -11.60 -2.57 -3.72
C THR A 289 -12.45 -3.79 -3.31
N ALA A 290 -13.55 -4.07 -4.02
CA ALA A 290 -14.38 -5.25 -3.77
C ALA A 290 -13.66 -6.55 -4.12
N ALA A 291 -12.88 -6.58 -5.20
CA ALA A 291 -12.06 -7.72 -5.58
C ALA A 291 -10.93 -7.97 -4.56
N ASP A 292 -10.24 -6.91 -4.14
CA ASP A 292 -9.19 -6.98 -3.11
C ASP A 292 -9.75 -7.50 -1.78
N ARG A 293 -10.90 -6.95 -1.33
CA ARG A 293 -11.61 -7.41 -0.13
C ARG A 293 -11.98 -8.91 -0.23
N LYS A 294 -12.55 -9.33 -1.35
CA LYS A 294 -12.92 -10.73 -1.58
C LYS A 294 -11.70 -11.66 -1.57
N GLY A 295 -10.59 -11.22 -2.15
CA GLY A 295 -9.33 -11.97 -2.14
C GLY A 295 -8.74 -12.14 -0.73
N GLN A 296 -8.89 -11.12 0.14
CA GLN A 296 -8.39 -11.17 1.51
C GLN A 296 -9.25 -12.03 2.45
N VAL A 297 -10.57 -11.98 2.30
CA VAL A 297 -11.52 -12.63 3.21
C VAL A 297 -11.77 -14.10 2.87
N GLY A 298 -11.57 -14.49 1.59
CA GLY A 298 -11.83 -15.84 1.12
C GLY A 298 -13.29 -16.25 1.34
N SER A 299 -13.52 -17.50 1.79
CA SER A 299 -14.85 -18.01 2.16
C SER A 299 -15.27 -17.66 3.60
N GLY A 300 -14.34 -17.16 4.44
CA GLY A 300 -14.55 -16.96 5.87
C GLY A 300 -14.61 -18.26 6.68
N ASP A 301 -14.23 -19.39 6.07
CA ASP A 301 -14.19 -20.67 6.78
C ASP A 301 -12.97 -20.73 7.71
N ARG A 302 -13.16 -21.34 8.88
CA ARG A 302 -12.09 -21.55 9.89
C ARG A 302 -10.92 -22.39 9.41
N SER A 303 -11.02 -23.08 8.28
CA SER A 303 -9.92 -23.83 7.64
C SER A 303 -8.91 -22.90 6.96
N GLU A 304 -9.34 -21.76 6.44
CA GLU A 304 -8.52 -20.77 5.73
C GLU A 304 -7.73 -19.83 6.66
N ARG A 305 -7.64 -20.20 7.93
CA ARG A 305 -7.02 -19.38 8.97
C ARG A 305 -5.59 -18.94 8.65
N ILE A 306 -5.32 -17.67 8.82
CA ILE A 306 -3.96 -17.13 8.87
C ILE A 306 -3.36 -17.23 10.28
N ARG A 307 -4.20 -17.04 11.32
CA ARG A 307 -3.76 -17.01 12.72
C ARG A 307 -4.75 -17.73 13.63
N THR A 308 -4.22 -18.38 14.69
CA THR A 308 -5.02 -19.03 15.72
C THR A 308 -4.70 -18.46 17.09
N TYR A 309 -5.74 -18.07 17.81
CA TYR A 309 -5.73 -17.60 19.19
C TYR A 309 -6.24 -18.74 20.08
N ASN A 310 -5.35 -19.40 20.81
CA ASN A 310 -5.67 -20.53 21.69
C ASN A 310 -5.63 -20.07 23.15
N PHE A 311 -6.80 -19.77 23.70
CA PHE A 311 -6.94 -19.30 25.08
C PHE A 311 -6.54 -20.34 26.12
N PRO A 312 -6.96 -21.63 26.03
CA PRO A 312 -6.51 -22.65 26.98
C PRO A 312 -5.00 -22.81 27.08
N GLN A 313 -4.25 -22.54 25.98
CA GLN A 313 -2.80 -22.63 25.94
C GLN A 313 -2.11 -21.28 26.11
N GLY A 314 -2.83 -20.17 26.21
CA GLY A 314 -2.26 -18.80 26.25
C GLY A 314 -1.39 -18.47 25.03
N ARG A 315 -1.69 -19.04 23.86
CA ARG A 315 -0.83 -19.04 22.68
C ARG A 315 -1.51 -18.42 21.47
N VAL A 316 -0.75 -17.58 20.75
CA VAL A 316 -1.11 -17.10 19.40
C VAL A 316 -0.15 -17.74 18.40
N THR A 317 -0.67 -18.34 17.33
CA THR A 317 0.14 -18.96 16.27
C THR A 317 -0.21 -18.36 14.92
N ASP A 318 0.77 -17.80 14.21
CA ASP A 318 0.63 -17.41 12.82
C ASP A 318 1.06 -18.58 11.91
N HIS A 319 0.13 -19.05 11.07
CA HIS A 319 0.34 -20.25 10.25
C HIS A 319 1.12 -19.98 8.96
N ARG A 320 1.26 -18.72 8.55
CA ARG A 320 2.00 -18.34 7.33
C ARG A 320 3.51 -18.51 7.52
N VAL A 321 3.98 -18.21 8.74
CA VAL A 321 5.41 -18.28 9.12
C VAL A 321 5.68 -19.32 10.19
N ASN A 322 4.65 -20.07 10.66
CA ASN A 322 4.72 -21.06 11.72
C ASN A 322 5.33 -20.54 13.03
N VAL A 323 5.11 -19.27 13.36
CA VAL A 323 5.58 -18.64 14.59
C VAL A 323 4.50 -18.69 15.66
N SER A 324 4.88 -19.00 16.90
CA SER A 324 4.00 -19.02 18.05
C SER A 324 4.51 -18.13 19.18
N VAL A 325 3.60 -17.34 19.76
CA VAL A 325 3.86 -16.48 20.93
C VAL A 325 3.00 -16.97 22.08
N TYR A 326 3.59 -17.23 23.26
CA TYR A 326 2.94 -17.77 24.46
C TYR A 326 2.50 -16.69 25.45
N GLN A 327 2.11 -15.52 24.97
CA GLN A 327 1.65 -14.37 25.75
C GLN A 327 0.40 -13.79 25.11
N LEU A 328 -0.67 -14.60 25.05
CA LEU A 328 -1.93 -14.24 24.41
C LEU A 328 -2.49 -12.89 24.92
N ASP A 329 -2.52 -12.69 26.25
CA ASP A 329 -3.07 -11.48 26.84
C ASP A 329 -2.25 -10.24 26.46
N ASN A 330 -0.92 -10.38 26.41
CA ASN A 330 -0.03 -9.30 25.97
C ASN A 330 -0.26 -8.96 24.49
N PHE A 331 -0.45 -9.99 23.66
CA PHE A 331 -0.76 -9.82 22.24
C PHE A 331 -2.11 -9.11 22.04
N LEU A 332 -3.16 -9.51 22.75
CA LEU A 332 -4.48 -8.86 22.73
C LEU A 332 -4.46 -7.44 23.31
N ASN A 333 -3.45 -7.10 24.10
CA ASN A 333 -3.19 -5.74 24.56
C ASN A 333 -2.40 -4.88 23.56
N GLY A 334 -2.25 -5.32 22.30
CA GLY A 334 -1.66 -4.56 21.23
C GLY A 334 -0.16 -4.78 21.01
N ASN A 335 0.48 -5.72 21.71
CA ASN A 335 1.90 -6.04 21.50
C ASN A 335 2.07 -7.09 20.39
N MET A 336 1.82 -6.68 19.15
CA MET A 336 1.85 -7.56 17.97
C MET A 336 3.19 -7.57 17.23
N ASP A 337 4.11 -6.66 17.57
CA ASP A 337 5.35 -6.42 16.84
C ASP A 337 6.15 -7.70 16.59
N GLY A 338 6.27 -8.59 17.57
CA GLY A 338 7.06 -9.82 17.42
C GLY A 338 6.59 -10.78 16.32
N ILE A 339 5.29 -10.80 15.97
CA ILE A 339 4.80 -11.58 14.82
C ILE A 339 4.89 -10.74 13.53
N LEU A 340 4.58 -9.43 13.60
CA LEU A 340 4.62 -8.55 12.44
C LEU A 340 6.04 -8.44 11.86
N ASP A 341 7.05 -8.32 12.69
CA ASP A 341 8.46 -8.23 12.24
C ASP A 341 8.87 -9.48 11.44
N VAL A 342 8.50 -10.68 11.91
CA VAL A 342 8.77 -11.93 11.20
C VAL A 342 8.01 -12.01 9.88
N LEU A 343 6.76 -11.51 9.84
CA LEU A 343 5.97 -11.48 8.60
C LEU A 343 6.55 -10.50 7.59
N ILE A 344 7.02 -9.34 8.03
CA ILE A 344 7.71 -8.35 7.20
C ILE A 344 8.99 -8.97 6.62
N GLU A 345 9.81 -9.61 7.44
CA GLU A 345 11.05 -10.26 7.00
C GLU A 345 10.76 -11.38 5.97
N ALA A 346 9.74 -12.19 6.20
CA ALA A 346 9.32 -13.24 5.28
C ALA A 346 8.83 -12.67 3.93
N ASP A 347 8.03 -11.59 3.95
CA ASP A 347 7.55 -10.91 2.73
C ASP A 347 8.71 -10.30 1.94
N LEU A 348 9.64 -9.64 2.62
CA LEU A 348 10.84 -9.09 2.02
C LEU A 348 11.70 -10.16 1.37
N THR A 349 11.92 -11.28 2.06
CA THR A 349 12.67 -12.43 1.51
C THR A 349 11.99 -13.01 0.27
N LYS A 350 10.66 -13.09 0.27
CA LYS A 350 9.88 -13.55 -0.88
C LYS A 350 10.04 -12.60 -2.07
N ARG A 351 9.89 -11.30 -1.86
CA ARG A 351 10.04 -10.27 -2.92
C ARG A 351 11.46 -10.22 -3.48
N MET A 352 12.49 -10.44 -2.65
CA MET A 352 13.88 -10.56 -3.11
C MET A 352 14.02 -11.70 -4.12
N LYS A 353 13.48 -12.89 -3.81
CA LYS A 353 13.54 -14.06 -4.69
C LYS A 353 12.78 -13.87 -6.00
N GLU A 354 11.62 -13.20 -5.95
CA GLU A 354 10.80 -12.88 -7.13
C GLU A 354 11.50 -11.83 -8.02
N GLY A 355 12.18 -10.84 -7.44
CA GLY A 355 12.95 -9.82 -8.16
C GLY A 355 14.19 -10.40 -8.87
N GLU A 356 14.84 -11.41 -8.30
CA GLU A 356 15.96 -12.12 -8.94
C GLU A 356 15.52 -13.02 -10.11
N GLY A 357 14.28 -13.57 -10.05
CA GLY A 357 13.70 -14.40 -11.12
C GLY A 357 13.24 -13.63 -12.36
N SER A 358 12.93 -12.34 -12.22
CA SER A 358 12.42 -11.47 -13.30
C SER A 358 13.53 -10.82 -14.14
N GLY A 359 14.80 -11.05 -13.82
CA GLY A 359 15.98 -10.48 -14.48
C GLY A 359 16.73 -11.47 -15.39
N ARG A 360 16.08 -12.60 -15.76
CA ARG A 360 16.63 -13.56 -16.72
C ARG A 360 15.92 -13.52 -18.04
#